data_448538cf1ee57c3929ca5abcc65ee6f1
#
_entry.id   448538cf1ee57c3929ca5abcc65ee6f1
#
_cell.length_a   1.000
_cell.length_b   1.000
_cell.length_c   1.000
_cell.angle_alpha   90.00
_cell.angle_beta   90.00
_cell.angle_gamma   90.00
#
_symmetry.space_group_name_H-M   'P 1'
#
loop_
_entity.id
_entity.type
_entity.pdbx_description
1 polymer ?
#
loop_
_entity_poly.entity_id
_entity_poly.type
_entity_poly.pdbx_seq_one_letter_code
_entity_poly.pdbx_strand_id
1 'polypeptide(L)'
;MSFDFADVSATGWIAVGALAALAVVLLVIARGHVRWTARMIANAALCLALAFVLSYIKLFDLPQGGAVTAASLLPIIAFAYGYGLAPGLVVGVAYGLLQMIQDPWIVSPVQAILDYPLAFACIALAAVARKLPDGWGWLAGIALGGVGRFVCHVLSGVVFFAEYAEGTGMSPMVYSVAYNSFVFVDLAICAVVMAFPQVRGALKRMTER
;
A
#
# COMPACT_ATOMS: atom_id res chain seq x y z
N MET A 1 12.68 14.56 18.86
CA MET A 1 13.76 13.64 18.49
C MET A 1 14.28 14.07 17.13
N SER A 2 15.52 14.48 16.98
CA SER A 2 16.09 14.87 15.67
C SER A 2 16.66 13.59 15.04
N PHE A 3 16.08 13.15 13.95
CA PHE A 3 16.62 12.05 13.16
C PHE A 3 17.95 12.48 12.53
N ASP A 4 19.02 11.74 12.82
CA ASP A 4 20.31 11.95 12.17
C ASP A 4 20.48 10.92 11.05
N PHE A 5 20.70 11.40 9.82
CA PHE A 5 20.94 10.53 8.66
C PHE A 5 22.21 9.67 8.80
N ALA A 6 23.13 10.06 9.69
CA ALA A 6 24.34 9.29 10.00
C ALA A 6 24.05 7.97 10.72
N ASP A 7 22.89 7.85 11.39
CA ASP A 7 22.52 6.65 12.15
C ASP A 7 21.96 5.52 11.26
N VAL A 8 21.65 5.81 9.99
CA VAL A 8 21.16 4.79 9.06
C VAL A 8 22.32 3.95 8.54
N SER A 9 22.27 2.64 8.79
CA SER A 9 23.29 1.71 8.31
C SER A 9 23.45 1.75 6.77
N ALA A 10 24.66 1.46 6.26
CA ALA A 10 24.90 1.40 4.82
C ALA A 10 23.94 0.44 4.09
N THR A 11 23.58 -0.69 4.73
CA THR A 11 22.57 -1.63 4.21
C THR A 11 21.18 -1.04 4.13
N GLY A 12 20.81 -0.19 5.10
CA GLY A 12 19.55 0.56 5.07
C GLY A 12 19.47 1.50 3.87
N TRP A 13 20.52 2.27 3.61
CA TRP A 13 20.59 3.17 2.45
C TRP A 13 20.54 2.41 1.11
N ILE A 14 21.21 1.26 1.01
CA ILE A 14 21.16 0.42 -0.19
C ILE A 14 19.74 -0.09 -0.42
N ALA A 15 19.05 -0.58 0.61
CA ALA A 15 17.69 -1.08 0.49
C ALA A 15 16.72 0.02 0.05
N VAL A 16 16.82 1.21 0.65
CA VAL A 16 16.00 2.36 0.27
C VAL A 16 16.29 2.82 -1.15
N GLY A 17 17.57 2.89 -1.54
CA GLY A 17 17.98 3.23 -2.90
C GLY A 17 17.44 2.24 -3.93
N ALA A 18 17.50 0.95 -3.64
CA ALA A 18 16.98 -0.11 -4.51
C ALA A 18 15.46 -0.01 -4.69
N LEU A 19 14.72 0.25 -3.60
CA LEU A 19 13.27 0.44 -3.65
C LEU A 19 12.87 1.71 -4.39
N ALA A 20 13.59 2.82 -4.17
CA ALA A 20 13.38 4.06 -4.90
C ALA A 20 13.67 3.89 -6.40
N ALA A 21 14.76 3.20 -6.75
CA ALA A 21 15.10 2.88 -8.13
C ALA A 21 14.02 1.99 -8.78
N LEU A 22 13.55 0.97 -8.07
CA LEU A 22 12.45 0.11 -8.54
C LEU A 22 11.17 0.92 -8.77
N ALA A 23 10.80 1.82 -7.85
CA ALA A 23 9.64 2.69 -8.00
C ALA A 23 9.77 3.61 -9.23
N VAL A 24 10.95 4.21 -9.44
CA VAL A 24 11.23 5.05 -10.63
C VAL A 24 11.15 4.22 -11.90
N VAL A 25 11.75 3.02 -11.95
CA VAL A 25 11.67 2.13 -13.10
C VAL A 25 10.22 1.75 -13.42
N LEU A 26 9.43 1.40 -12.39
CA LEU A 26 8.03 1.07 -12.55
C LEU A 26 7.21 2.27 -13.04
N LEU A 27 7.49 3.48 -12.55
CA LEU A 27 6.85 4.73 -13.02
C LEU A 27 7.23 5.06 -14.47
N VAL A 28 8.49 4.86 -14.85
CA VAL A 28 8.97 5.07 -16.23
C VAL A 28 8.32 4.07 -17.19
N ILE A 29 8.26 2.79 -16.80
CA ILE A 29 7.55 1.75 -17.58
C ILE A 29 6.05 2.09 -17.68
N ALA A 30 5.47 2.60 -16.59
CA ALA A 30 4.07 3.01 -16.54
C ALA A 30 3.77 4.18 -17.49
N ARG A 31 4.70 5.12 -17.61
CA ARG A 31 4.48 6.38 -18.34
C ARG A 31 4.33 6.20 -19.85
N GLY A 32 4.96 5.18 -20.44
CA GLY A 32 4.99 4.95 -21.90
C GLY A 32 3.78 4.20 -22.48
N HIS A 33 2.93 3.55 -21.66
CA HIS A 33 1.96 2.55 -22.13
C HIS A 33 0.51 2.80 -21.68
N VAL A 34 0.23 3.86 -20.89
CA VAL A 34 -1.11 4.10 -20.36
C VAL A 34 -1.84 5.18 -21.16
N ARG A 35 -2.90 4.79 -21.86
CA ARG A 35 -3.85 5.75 -22.43
C ARG A 35 -4.94 6.03 -21.40
N TRP A 36 -4.83 7.15 -20.73
CA TRP A 36 -5.84 7.60 -19.78
C TRP A 36 -7.10 8.05 -20.52
N THR A 37 -8.21 7.34 -20.29
CA THR A 37 -9.54 7.75 -20.78
C THR A 37 -10.26 8.55 -19.69
N ALA A 38 -11.26 9.36 -20.09
CA ALA A 38 -12.08 10.11 -19.12
C ALA A 38 -12.75 9.18 -18.10
N ARG A 39 -13.23 8.02 -18.52
CA ARG A 39 -13.82 6.98 -17.63
C ARG A 39 -12.79 6.45 -16.63
N MET A 40 -11.57 6.19 -17.07
CA MET A 40 -10.50 5.69 -16.19
C MET A 40 -10.11 6.73 -15.13
N ILE A 41 -10.02 8.01 -15.53
CA ILE A 41 -9.75 9.13 -14.61
C ILE A 41 -10.89 9.28 -13.59
N ALA A 42 -12.14 9.22 -14.04
CA ALA A 42 -13.30 9.30 -13.16
C ALA A 42 -13.32 8.13 -12.14
N ASN A 43 -13.02 6.91 -12.59
CA ASN A 43 -12.93 5.75 -11.71
C ASN A 43 -11.73 5.83 -10.73
N ALA A 44 -10.59 6.37 -11.17
CA ALA A 44 -9.44 6.63 -10.30
C ALA A 44 -9.81 7.62 -9.19
N ALA A 45 -10.45 8.74 -9.55
CA ALA A 45 -10.90 9.74 -8.59
C ALA A 45 -11.93 9.17 -7.60
N LEU A 46 -12.89 8.38 -8.08
CA LEU A 46 -13.89 7.71 -7.24
C LEU A 46 -13.23 6.74 -6.25
N CYS A 47 -12.28 5.91 -6.73
CA CYS A 47 -11.56 4.97 -5.87
C CYS A 47 -10.70 5.69 -4.82
N LEU A 48 -10.01 6.77 -5.20
CA LEU A 48 -9.23 7.60 -4.27
C LEU A 48 -10.14 8.23 -3.21
N ALA A 49 -11.24 8.84 -3.61
CA ALA A 49 -12.19 9.48 -2.70
C ALA A 49 -12.79 8.45 -1.72
N LEU A 50 -13.23 7.30 -2.23
CA LEU A 50 -13.80 6.24 -1.40
C LEU A 50 -12.77 5.67 -0.43
N ALA A 51 -11.56 5.36 -0.90
CA ALA A 51 -10.48 4.88 -0.06
C ALA A 51 -10.12 5.90 1.04
N PHE A 52 -10.05 7.18 0.68
CA PHE A 52 -9.75 8.26 1.61
C PHE A 52 -10.83 8.40 2.69
N VAL A 53 -12.11 8.37 2.32
CA VAL A 53 -13.23 8.41 3.30
C VAL A 53 -13.20 7.18 4.21
N LEU A 54 -13.01 5.97 3.65
CA LEU A 54 -12.95 4.74 4.43
C LEU A 54 -11.75 4.70 5.39
N SER A 55 -10.65 5.38 5.07
CA SER A 55 -9.47 5.43 5.95
C SER A 55 -9.69 6.25 7.23
N TYR A 56 -10.70 7.13 7.28
CA TYR A 56 -11.12 7.78 8.52
C TYR A 56 -11.88 6.85 9.47
N ILE A 57 -12.42 5.74 8.95
CA ILE A 57 -13.11 4.75 9.78
C ILE A 57 -12.05 3.75 10.28
N LYS A 58 -11.36 4.14 11.33
CA LYS A 58 -10.35 3.31 11.99
C LYS A 58 -11.05 2.35 12.95
N LEU A 59 -10.85 1.06 12.75
CA LEU A 59 -11.35 0.00 13.62
C LEU A 59 -10.40 -0.22 14.80
N PHE A 60 -9.11 -0.07 14.55
CA PHE A 60 -8.05 -0.10 15.56
C PHE A 60 -6.96 0.89 15.18
N ASP A 61 -6.54 1.68 16.17
CA ASP A 61 -5.34 2.51 16.09
C ASP A 61 -4.20 1.79 16.83
N LEU A 62 -3.02 1.76 16.19
CA LEU A 62 -1.81 1.23 16.78
C LEU A 62 -0.85 2.37 17.14
N PRO A 63 0.02 2.18 18.15
CA PRO A 63 1.13 3.10 18.41
C PRO A 63 1.94 3.32 17.12
N GLN A 64 2.61 4.46 16.96
CA GLN A 64 3.48 4.75 15.83
C GLN A 64 2.77 4.84 14.46
N GLY A 65 1.48 5.22 14.44
CA GLY A 65 0.75 5.59 13.24
C GLY A 65 0.15 4.43 12.42
N GLY A 66 0.28 3.18 12.89
CA GLY A 66 -0.42 2.05 12.26
C GLY A 66 -1.92 2.09 12.54
N ALA A 67 -2.76 1.72 11.57
CA ALA A 67 -4.20 1.61 11.78
C ALA A 67 -4.80 0.50 10.92
N VAL A 68 -5.83 -0.17 11.45
CA VAL A 68 -6.71 -1.07 10.72
C VAL A 68 -7.98 -0.31 10.37
N THR A 69 -8.36 -0.29 9.10
CA THR A 69 -9.44 0.53 8.58
C THR A 69 -10.61 -0.29 8.03
N ALA A 70 -11.72 0.37 7.73
CA ALA A 70 -12.91 -0.25 7.15
C ALA A 70 -12.72 -0.55 5.66
N ALA A 71 -11.76 -1.45 5.31
CA ALA A 71 -11.45 -1.85 3.94
C ALA A 71 -10.99 -0.70 3.02
N SER A 72 -10.29 0.31 3.56
CA SER A 72 -9.86 1.48 2.79
C SER A 72 -8.93 1.13 1.61
N LEU A 73 -8.21 0.01 1.68
CA LEU A 73 -7.35 -0.46 0.59
C LEU A 73 -8.13 -1.05 -0.59
N LEU A 74 -9.35 -1.54 -0.35
CA LEU A 74 -10.11 -2.29 -1.35
C LEU A 74 -10.38 -1.50 -2.63
N PRO A 75 -10.78 -0.21 -2.61
CA PRO A 75 -10.96 0.57 -3.83
C PRO A 75 -9.69 0.70 -4.67
N ILE A 76 -8.52 0.85 -4.02
CA ILE A 76 -7.23 0.99 -4.70
C ILE A 76 -6.79 -0.36 -5.31
N ILE A 77 -6.95 -1.45 -4.55
CA ILE A 77 -6.73 -2.83 -5.03
C ILE A 77 -7.61 -3.10 -6.26
N ALA A 78 -8.89 -2.76 -6.18
CA ALA A 78 -9.86 -2.94 -7.26
C ALA A 78 -9.49 -2.16 -8.51
N PHE A 79 -9.08 -0.91 -8.35
CA PHE A 79 -8.62 -0.09 -9.46
C PHE A 79 -7.39 -0.71 -10.14
N ALA A 80 -6.37 -1.08 -9.37
CA ALA A 80 -5.17 -1.72 -9.89
C ALA A 80 -5.48 -3.06 -10.59
N TYR A 81 -6.30 -3.90 -9.96
CA TYR A 81 -6.76 -5.16 -10.53
C TYR A 81 -7.50 -4.95 -11.86
N GLY A 82 -8.37 -3.96 -11.93
CA GLY A 82 -9.18 -3.66 -13.14
C GLY A 82 -8.38 -3.03 -14.27
N TYR A 83 -7.57 -2.02 -13.97
CA TYR A 83 -6.90 -1.19 -14.98
C TYR A 83 -5.45 -1.59 -15.24
N GLY A 84 -4.83 -2.36 -14.36
CA GLY A 84 -3.47 -2.88 -14.56
C GLY A 84 -2.41 -2.20 -13.70
N LEU A 85 -1.19 -2.73 -13.81
CA LEU A 85 -0.07 -2.35 -12.95
C LEU A 85 0.26 -0.85 -13.06
N ALA A 86 0.42 -0.35 -14.26
CA ALA A 86 0.87 1.02 -14.49
C ALA A 86 -0.12 2.10 -13.98
N PRO A 87 -1.44 2.03 -14.30
CA PRO A 87 -2.41 2.92 -13.68
C PRO A 87 -2.54 2.72 -12.17
N GLY A 88 -2.43 1.47 -11.72
CA GLY A 88 -2.46 1.13 -10.30
C GLY A 88 -1.34 1.79 -9.50
N LEU A 89 -0.12 1.83 -10.06
CA LEU A 89 1.03 2.53 -9.46
C LEU A 89 0.73 4.02 -9.25
N VAL A 90 0.20 4.69 -10.27
CA VAL A 90 -0.11 6.12 -10.19
C VAL A 90 -1.15 6.40 -9.11
N VAL A 91 -2.23 5.60 -9.08
CA VAL A 91 -3.32 5.76 -8.10
C VAL A 91 -2.84 5.37 -6.70
N GLY A 92 -2.00 4.34 -6.57
CA GLY A 92 -1.38 3.95 -5.31
C GLY A 92 -0.49 5.06 -4.74
N VAL A 93 0.39 5.67 -5.55
CA VAL A 93 1.20 6.83 -5.14
C VAL A 93 0.30 7.99 -4.69
N ALA A 94 -0.72 8.32 -5.47
CA ALA A 94 -1.65 9.40 -5.13
C ALA A 94 -2.36 9.13 -3.80
N TYR A 95 -2.80 7.90 -3.55
CA TYR A 95 -3.40 7.51 -2.28
C TYR A 95 -2.40 7.59 -1.12
N GLY A 96 -1.15 7.13 -1.32
CA GLY A 96 -0.09 7.25 -0.32
C GLY A 96 0.20 8.69 0.07
N LEU A 97 0.19 9.62 -0.89
CA LEU A 97 0.34 11.06 -0.62
C LEU A 97 -0.86 11.62 0.18
N LEU A 98 -2.09 11.17 -0.12
CA LEU A 98 -3.27 11.53 0.67
C LEU A 98 -3.16 11.02 2.11
N GLN A 99 -2.71 9.78 2.31
CA GLN A 99 -2.50 9.21 3.65
C GLN A 99 -1.41 9.94 4.43
N MET A 100 -0.33 10.35 3.75
CA MET A 100 0.74 11.14 4.36
C MET A 100 0.25 12.51 4.85
N ILE A 101 -0.75 13.11 4.16
CA ILE A 101 -1.35 14.39 4.57
C ILE A 101 -2.37 14.19 5.69
N GLN A 102 -3.13 13.07 5.66
CA GLN A 102 -4.21 12.79 6.59
C GLN A 102 -3.73 12.51 8.02
N ASP A 103 -2.74 11.63 8.15
CA ASP A 103 -2.25 11.13 9.44
C ASP A 103 -0.74 10.86 9.35
N PRO A 104 0.07 11.93 9.38
CA PRO A 104 1.50 11.82 9.16
C PRO A 104 2.21 11.29 10.41
N TRP A 105 2.93 10.17 10.28
CA TRP A 105 3.95 9.74 11.23
C TRP A 105 5.31 9.76 10.51
N ILE A 106 6.00 10.88 10.59
CA ILE A 106 7.20 11.15 9.80
C ILE A 106 8.38 11.42 10.73
N VAL A 107 9.37 10.55 10.69
CA VAL A 107 10.64 10.69 11.42
C VAL A 107 11.79 11.02 10.47
N SER A 108 11.65 10.73 9.18
CA SER A 108 12.64 10.99 8.13
C SER A 108 11.95 11.15 6.77
N PRO A 109 12.48 11.99 5.86
CA PRO A 109 11.96 12.08 4.48
C PRO A 109 12.00 10.73 3.74
N VAL A 110 13.02 9.92 4.00
CA VAL A 110 13.18 8.61 3.36
C VAL A 110 12.15 7.62 3.91
N GLN A 111 11.92 7.60 5.22
CA GLN A 111 10.85 6.82 5.85
C GLN A 111 9.48 7.22 5.29
N ALA A 112 9.22 8.52 5.17
CA ALA A 112 7.95 9.01 4.63
C ALA A 112 7.69 8.50 3.20
N ILE A 113 8.71 8.47 2.33
CA ILE A 113 8.60 7.92 0.98
C ILE A 113 8.31 6.42 1.03
N LEU A 114 8.97 5.68 1.94
CA LEU A 114 8.85 4.24 2.06
C LEU A 114 7.47 3.82 2.59
N ASP A 115 6.97 4.51 3.63
CA ASP A 115 5.74 4.15 4.32
C ASP A 115 4.47 4.66 3.64
N TYR A 116 4.56 5.74 2.87
CA TYR A 116 3.39 6.32 2.22
C TYR A 116 3.40 6.09 0.70
N PRO A 117 4.03 6.90 -0.16
CA PRO A 117 3.85 6.73 -1.59
C PRO A 117 4.33 5.37 -2.12
N LEU A 118 5.43 4.82 -1.59
CA LEU A 118 5.97 3.56 -2.08
C LEU A 118 5.17 2.35 -1.59
N ALA A 119 4.83 2.30 -0.30
CA ALA A 119 4.02 1.22 0.27
C ALA A 119 2.66 1.12 -0.42
N PHE A 120 2.00 2.26 -0.65
CA PHE A 120 0.71 2.26 -1.35
C PHE A 120 0.84 2.05 -2.87
N ALA A 121 1.95 2.42 -3.50
CA ALA A 121 2.23 2.05 -4.89
C ALA A 121 2.32 0.53 -5.07
N CYS A 122 2.87 -0.20 -4.09
CA CYS A 122 2.98 -1.65 -4.12
C CYS A 122 1.61 -2.36 -4.17
N ILE A 123 0.52 -1.70 -3.80
CA ILE A 123 -0.85 -2.21 -3.98
C ILE A 123 -1.15 -2.52 -5.46
N ALA A 124 -0.48 -1.84 -6.39
CA ALA A 124 -0.58 -2.11 -7.81
C ALA A 124 -0.20 -3.55 -8.21
N LEU A 125 0.54 -4.28 -7.36
CA LEU A 125 0.83 -5.71 -7.55
C LEU A 125 -0.44 -6.56 -7.64
N ALA A 126 -1.58 -6.08 -7.14
CA ALA A 126 -2.89 -6.70 -7.34
C ALA A 126 -3.20 -6.97 -8.82
N ALA A 127 -2.68 -6.13 -9.72
CA ALA A 127 -2.86 -6.28 -11.17
C ALA A 127 -2.24 -7.58 -11.73
N VAL A 128 -1.24 -8.15 -11.07
CA VAL A 128 -0.58 -9.39 -11.51
C VAL A 128 -1.55 -10.56 -11.47
N ALA A 129 -2.45 -10.55 -10.50
CA ALA A 129 -3.45 -11.60 -10.30
C ALA A 129 -4.62 -11.60 -11.32
N ARG A 130 -4.69 -10.61 -12.23
CA ARG A 130 -5.76 -10.51 -13.26
C ARG A 130 -5.87 -11.73 -14.17
N LYS A 131 -4.79 -12.48 -14.32
CA LYS A 131 -4.73 -13.66 -15.19
C LYS A 131 -5.25 -14.93 -14.53
N LEU A 132 -5.50 -14.86 -13.22
CA LEU A 132 -6.05 -16.01 -12.47
C LEU A 132 -7.57 -16.11 -12.66
N PRO A 133 -8.14 -17.33 -12.53
CA PRO A 133 -9.57 -17.55 -12.64
C PRO A 133 -10.39 -16.68 -11.69
N ASP A 134 -11.62 -16.34 -12.08
CA ASP A 134 -12.57 -15.59 -11.27
C ASP A 134 -12.76 -16.25 -9.89
N GLY A 135 -12.74 -15.44 -8.84
CA GLY A 135 -12.78 -15.88 -7.45
C GLY A 135 -11.39 -15.93 -6.80
N TRP A 136 -10.43 -16.64 -7.35
CA TRP A 136 -9.06 -16.70 -6.83
C TRP A 136 -8.25 -15.47 -7.22
N GLY A 137 -8.50 -14.90 -8.40
CA GLY A 137 -7.81 -13.70 -8.88
C GLY A 137 -7.95 -12.52 -7.93
N TRP A 138 -9.14 -12.29 -7.39
CA TRP A 138 -9.37 -11.20 -6.44
C TRP A 138 -8.66 -11.41 -5.11
N LEU A 139 -8.73 -12.62 -4.56
CA LEU A 139 -8.03 -12.97 -3.32
C LEU A 139 -6.52 -12.86 -3.48
N ALA A 140 -5.99 -13.38 -4.58
CA ALA A 140 -4.58 -13.25 -4.91
C ALA A 140 -4.17 -11.78 -5.13
N GLY A 141 -5.02 -10.96 -5.73
CA GLY A 141 -4.81 -9.53 -5.90
C GLY A 141 -4.72 -8.80 -4.55
N ILE A 142 -5.65 -9.07 -3.64
CA ILE A 142 -5.64 -8.53 -2.28
C ILE A 142 -4.33 -8.94 -1.57
N ALA A 143 -3.97 -10.22 -1.64
CA ALA A 143 -2.77 -10.73 -1.00
C ALA A 143 -1.48 -10.12 -1.58
N LEU A 144 -1.34 -10.08 -2.91
CA LEU A 144 -0.14 -9.53 -3.56
C LEU A 144 0.05 -8.03 -3.28
N GLY A 145 -1.01 -7.24 -3.40
CA GLY A 145 -0.96 -5.82 -3.08
C GLY A 145 -0.61 -5.57 -1.61
N GLY A 146 -1.23 -6.33 -0.71
CA GLY A 146 -0.98 -6.21 0.72
C GLY A 146 0.40 -6.68 1.14
N VAL A 147 0.91 -7.78 0.59
CA VAL A 147 2.28 -8.25 0.86
C VAL A 147 3.30 -7.22 0.39
N GLY A 148 3.10 -6.58 -0.77
CA GLY A 148 3.98 -5.51 -1.22
C GLY A 148 4.03 -4.34 -0.22
N ARG A 149 2.88 -3.89 0.27
CA ARG A 149 2.78 -2.87 1.31
C ARG A 149 3.46 -3.32 2.61
N PHE A 150 3.18 -4.53 3.06
CA PHE A 150 3.77 -5.12 4.27
C PHE A 150 5.30 -5.12 4.23
N VAL A 151 5.90 -5.52 3.10
CA VAL A 151 7.37 -5.50 2.92
C VAL A 151 7.93 -4.10 3.07
N CYS A 152 7.29 -3.07 2.48
CA CYS A 152 7.73 -1.69 2.65
C CYS A 152 7.72 -1.25 4.12
N HIS A 153 6.62 -1.53 4.84
CA HIS A 153 6.50 -1.19 6.26
C HIS A 153 7.48 -1.97 7.15
N VAL A 154 7.72 -3.26 6.87
CA VAL A 154 8.71 -4.05 7.62
C VAL A 154 10.11 -3.48 7.42
N LEU A 155 10.48 -3.13 6.20
CA LEU A 155 11.78 -2.50 5.91
C LEU A 155 11.92 -1.15 6.60
N SER A 156 10.86 -0.33 6.56
CA SER A 156 10.80 0.93 7.29
C SER A 156 11.01 0.72 8.80
N GLY A 157 10.28 -0.24 9.38
CA GLY A 157 10.38 -0.55 10.79
C GLY A 157 11.78 -0.99 11.22
N VAL A 158 12.45 -1.80 10.41
CA VAL A 158 13.82 -2.26 10.71
C VAL A 158 14.83 -1.11 10.62
N VAL A 159 14.67 -0.22 9.65
CA VAL A 159 15.66 0.84 9.37
C VAL A 159 15.48 2.06 10.27
N PHE A 160 14.22 2.47 10.50
CA PHE A 160 13.92 3.76 11.14
C PHE A 160 13.31 3.65 12.53
N PHE A 161 12.84 2.46 12.92
CA PHE A 161 12.12 2.23 14.17
C PHE A 161 12.70 1.08 14.99
N ALA A 162 13.98 0.75 14.77
CA ALA A 162 14.68 -0.33 15.47
C ALA A 162 14.69 -0.15 17.00
N GLU A 163 14.72 1.10 17.48
CA GLU A 163 14.69 1.46 18.90
C GLU A 163 13.42 0.96 19.63
N TYR A 164 12.30 0.82 18.93
CA TYR A 164 11.07 0.29 19.55
C TYR A 164 11.14 -1.20 19.88
N ALA A 165 12.14 -1.90 19.37
CA ALA A 165 12.43 -3.29 19.78
C ALA A 165 13.17 -3.38 21.10
N GLU A 166 13.82 -2.29 21.57
CA GLU A 166 14.58 -2.26 22.80
C GLU A 166 13.68 -2.56 24.00
N GLY A 167 14.16 -3.39 24.90
CA GLY A 167 13.40 -3.82 26.09
C GLY A 167 12.30 -4.86 25.83
N THR A 168 11.99 -5.19 24.56
CA THR A 168 10.97 -6.21 24.23
C THR A 168 11.52 -7.64 24.18
N GLY A 169 12.84 -7.82 24.16
CA GLY A 169 13.50 -9.10 23.93
C GLY A 169 13.47 -9.59 22.48
N MET A 170 12.95 -8.78 21.56
CA MET A 170 12.86 -9.10 20.13
C MET A 170 14.00 -8.41 19.36
N SER A 171 14.44 -9.04 18.25
CA SER A 171 15.26 -8.31 17.29
C SER A 171 14.42 -7.28 16.53
N PRO A 172 15.02 -6.18 15.97
CA PRO A 172 14.29 -5.19 15.18
C PRO A 172 13.47 -5.79 14.04
N MET A 173 13.98 -6.84 13.39
CA MET A 173 13.27 -7.55 12.33
C MET A 173 12.00 -8.23 12.87
N VAL A 174 12.13 -8.99 13.97
CA VAL A 174 11.00 -9.72 14.58
C VAL A 174 9.94 -8.74 15.07
N TYR A 175 10.37 -7.66 15.73
CA TYR A 175 9.47 -6.61 16.19
C TYR A 175 8.71 -5.96 15.03
N SER A 176 9.43 -5.57 13.95
CA SER A 176 8.83 -4.92 12.79
C SER A 176 7.84 -5.83 12.07
N VAL A 177 8.16 -7.12 11.91
CA VAL A 177 7.23 -8.12 11.34
C VAL A 177 5.99 -8.26 12.20
N ALA A 178 6.14 -8.39 13.51
CA ALA A 178 5.02 -8.53 14.45
C ALA A 178 4.14 -7.27 14.45
N TYR A 179 4.74 -6.09 14.55
CA TYR A 179 4.03 -4.82 14.53
C TYR A 179 3.23 -4.65 13.23
N ASN A 180 3.87 -4.81 12.08
CA ASN A 180 3.24 -4.57 10.78
C ASN A 180 2.25 -5.67 10.36
N SER A 181 2.10 -6.74 11.15
CA SER A 181 1.12 -7.81 10.89
C SER A 181 -0.33 -7.30 10.86
N PHE A 182 -0.63 -6.10 11.39
CA PHE A 182 -1.93 -5.46 11.25
C PHE A 182 -2.38 -5.31 9.79
N VAL A 183 -1.44 -5.21 8.85
CA VAL A 183 -1.75 -5.18 7.41
C VAL A 183 -2.56 -6.40 7.00
N PHE A 184 -2.27 -7.59 7.54
CA PHE A 184 -3.03 -8.80 7.23
C PHE A 184 -4.46 -8.76 7.76
N VAL A 185 -4.69 -8.07 8.88
CA VAL A 185 -6.06 -7.85 9.39
C VAL A 185 -6.83 -6.94 8.44
N ASP A 186 -6.22 -5.86 7.97
CA ASP A 186 -6.79 -4.94 6.98
C ASP A 186 -7.12 -5.68 5.66
N LEU A 187 -6.24 -6.59 5.21
CA LEU A 187 -6.48 -7.42 4.03
C LEU A 187 -7.61 -8.45 4.25
N ALA A 188 -7.71 -9.03 5.44
CA ALA A 188 -8.81 -9.93 5.77
C ALA A 188 -10.15 -9.21 5.70
N ILE A 189 -10.23 -7.98 6.21
CA ILE A 189 -11.42 -7.13 6.09
C ILE A 189 -11.74 -6.86 4.62
N CYS A 190 -10.74 -6.50 3.82
CA CYS A 190 -10.91 -6.32 2.38
C CYS A 190 -11.45 -7.59 1.69
N ALA A 191 -10.95 -8.77 2.07
CA ALA A 191 -11.40 -10.05 1.53
C ALA A 191 -12.86 -10.36 1.92
N VAL A 192 -13.25 -10.09 3.17
CA VAL A 192 -14.63 -10.24 3.64
C VAL A 192 -15.56 -9.31 2.88
N VAL A 193 -15.22 -8.02 2.75
CA VAL A 193 -16.01 -7.05 1.98
C VAL A 193 -16.11 -7.48 0.51
N MET A 194 -15.03 -7.99 -0.07
CA MET A 194 -14.99 -8.49 -1.43
C MET A 194 -15.83 -9.75 -1.64
N ALA A 195 -16.11 -10.53 -0.58
CA ALA A 195 -16.97 -11.72 -0.68
C ALA A 195 -18.43 -11.38 -1.01
N PHE A 196 -18.88 -10.13 -0.73
CA PHE A 196 -20.24 -9.71 -1.06
C PHE A 196 -20.45 -9.57 -2.57
N PRO A 197 -21.47 -10.24 -3.16
CA PRO A 197 -21.73 -10.21 -4.60
C PRO A 197 -21.96 -8.78 -5.14
N GLN A 198 -22.55 -7.91 -4.34
CA GLN A 198 -22.81 -6.50 -4.69
C GLN A 198 -21.51 -5.74 -4.94
N VAL A 199 -20.51 -5.96 -4.09
CA VAL A 199 -19.18 -5.34 -4.21
C VAL A 199 -18.49 -5.85 -5.47
N ARG A 200 -18.45 -7.18 -5.67
CA ARG A 200 -17.88 -7.79 -6.88
C ARG A 200 -18.57 -7.28 -8.15
N GLY A 201 -19.90 -7.20 -8.14
CA GLY A 201 -20.67 -6.70 -9.27
C GLY A 201 -20.37 -5.21 -9.57
N ALA A 202 -20.21 -4.37 -8.54
CA ALA A 202 -19.85 -2.96 -8.72
C ALA A 202 -18.45 -2.82 -9.34
N LEU A 203 -17.46 -3.55 -8.81
CA LEU A 203 -16.09 -3.53 -9.31
C LEU A 203 -15.99 -4.08 -10.74
N LYS A 204 -16.73 -5.14 -11.07
CA LYS A 204 -16.79 -5.68 -12.42
C LYS A 204 -17.31 -4.63 -13.41
N ARG A 205 -18.41 -3.95 -13.11
CA ARG A 205 -18.94 -2.86 -13.93
C ARG A 205 -17.98 -1.69 -14.11
N MET A 206 -17.19 -1.37 -13.07
CA MET A 206 -16.17 -0.34 -13.15
C MET A 206 -15.08 -0.67 -14.19
N THR A 207 -14.73 -1.93 -14.32
CA THR A 207 -13.61 -2.42 -15.14
C THR A 207 -14.02 -2.99 -16.50
N GLU A 208 -15.30 -3.26 -16.72
CA GLU A 208 -15.85 -3.64 -18.03
C GLU A 208 -15.69 -2.48 -19.02
N ARG A 209 -15.10 -2.79 -20.19
CA ARG A 209 -14.85 -1.84 -21.29
C ARG A 209 -16.09 -1.62 -22.13
#